data_751c80f39c3ab7e1bd5beeaaaf6d9948
#
_entry.id   751c80f39c3ab7e1bd5beeaaaf6d9948
#
_cell.length_a   1.000
_cell.length_b   1.000
_cell.length_c   1.000
_cell.angle_alpha   90.00
_cell.angle_beta   90.00
_cell.angle_gamma   90.00
#
_symmetry.space_group_name_H-M   'P 1'
#
loop_
_entity.id
_entity.type
_entity.pdbx_description
1 polymer ?
#
loop_
_entity_poly.entity_id
_entity_poly.type
_entity_poly.pdbx_seq_one_letter_code
_entity_poly.pdbx_strand_id
1 'polypeptide(L)'
;MAGPAMIENRTFDEIEVGDTASVTRTLEPEDIQLFALVSGDVNPAHLDAQYAATDMFRHVIAHGMWGGGLISAVLGTQLPGPGTIYLDQSLRFRRPVAPGDTITASVTVVEKRAEKKILILDCRCANQHGEDVITGQAQVIAPGEKVLRPRAELPDVRLNDHDKYRRLMELAGGSDPVPTAIVHPCSEAAITAALDAAQAGLIAPILIGPDAKIKAAATAASRAIDGFRIVPVAHSHAAAAKAVELVRTGEAQLVMKGSLHTDELMGAVVSSATGLRTERRISHAYVMDVPGRPTPLIITDAAINIAPSLEEKADIIRNAIDLAHVIGMEAPKVAILAAVETVNPAMPSTLDAAALCKMADRGQISGGILDGPLAFDNAVSEAAAREKGIVSEVAGHAEILVVPNLEA
;
A
#
# COMPACT_ATOMS: atom_id res chain seq x y z
N MET A 1 8.95 -27.79 -17.89
CA MET A 1 8.36 -27.24 -16.65
C MET A 1 8.37 -28.38 -15.64
N ALA A 2 8.97 -28.22 -14.45
CA ALA A 2 8.85 -29.21 -13.39
C ALA A 2 7.37 -29.30 -12.97
N GLY A 3 6.87 -30.54 -12.75
CA GLY A 3 5.51 -30.72 -12.24
C GLY A 3 5.31 -30.09 -10.86
N PRO A 4 4.06 -29.90 -10.40
CA PRO A 4 3.78 -29.31 -9.11
C PRO A 4 4.43 -30.12 -7.99
N ALA A 5 4.99 -29.43 -6.98
CA ALA A 5 5.52 -30.10 -5.79
C ALA A 5 4.39 -30.90 -5.13
N MET A 6 4.68 -32.16 -4.75
CA MET A 6 3.70 -33.06 -4.12
C MET A 6 3.94 -33.13 -2.62
N ILE A 7 2.87 -33.27 -1.83
CA ILE A 7 2.93 -33.65 -0.43
C ILE A 7 2.35 -35.03 -0.26
N GLU A 8 3.01 -35.81 0.58
CA GLU A 8 2.68 -37.22 0.86
C GLU A 8 2.65 -37.45 2.37
N ASN A 9 1.73 -38.28 2.85
CA ASN A 9 1.69 -38.68 4.25
C ASN A 9 2.52 -39.95 4.47
N ARG A 10 2.77 -40.23 5.77
CA ARG A 10 3.16 -41.55 6.26
C ARG A 10 1.97 -42.11 7.06
N THR A 11 1.53 -43.32 6.71
CA THR A 11 0.46 -44.00 7.43
C THR A 11 0.95 -44.49 8.80
N PHE A 12 0.01 -44.77 9.71
CA PHE A 12 0.35 -45.28 11.05
C PHE A 12 1.31 -46.50 11.01
N ASP A 13 1.13 -47.41 10.03
CA ASP A 13 1.93 -48.61 9.90
C ASP A 13 3.36 -48.36 9.35
N GLU A 14 3.53 -47.28 8.60
CA GLU A 14 4.81 -46.81 8.06
C GLU A 14 5.66 -46.00 9.05
N ILE A 15 5.06 -45.55 10.16
CA ILE A 15 5.74 -44.69 11.14
C ILE A 15 6.30 -45.56 12.28
N GLU A 16 7.52 -45.26 12.70
CA GLU A 16 8.19 -45.92 13.82
C GLU A 16 8.51 -44.93 14.95
N VAL A 17 8.68 -45.47 16.17
CA VAL A 17 9.19 -44.66 17.30
C VAL A 17 10.62 -44.23 16.98
N GLY A 18 10.92 -42.96 17.15
CA GLY A 18 12.18 -42.34 16.78
C GLY A 18 12.13 -41.59 15.43
N ASP A 19 11.08 -41.78 14.62
CA ASP A 19 10.91 -41.02 13.41
C ASP A 19 10.79 -39.53 13.72
N THR A 20 11.45 -38.70 12.91
CA THR A 20 11.48 -37.24 13.10
C THR A 20 11.23 -36.50 11.79
N ALA A 21 10.68 -35.31 11.89
CA ALA A 21 10.58 -34.35 10.79
C ALA A 21 10.72 -32.90 11.31
N SER A 22 11.05 -31.98 10.44
CA SER A 22 11.25 -30.59 10.84
C SER A 22 10.97 -29.59 9.72
N VAL A 23 10.64 -28.36 10.11
CA VAL A 23 10.56 -27.19 9.22
C VAL A 23 11.39 -26.08 9.82
N THR A 24 12.07 -25.33 8.96
CA THR A 24 12.83 -24.14 9.37
C THR A 24 12.21 -22.91 8.71
N ARG A 25 12.01 -21.84 9.51
CA ARG A 25 11.51 -20.57 9.03
C ARG A 25 12.17 -19.42 9.79
N THR A 26 12.55 -18.36 9.07
CA THR A 26 12.96 -17.08 9.65
C THR A 26 11.71 -16.27 9.93
N LEU A 27 11.64 -15.62 11.09
CA LEU A 27 10.57 -14.73 11.47
C LEU A 27 10.78 -13.37 10.80
N GLU A 28 9.88 -12.99 9.92
CA GLU A 28 9.83 -11.65 9.34
C GLU A 28 8.86 -10.73 10.12
N PRO A 29 9.06 -9.41 10.11
CA PRO A 29 8.14 -8.47 10.76
C PRO A 29 6.68 -8.63 10.30
N GLU A 30 6.48 -8.94 9.02
CA GLU A 30 5.16 -9.17 8.42
C GLU A 30 4.48 -10.43 8.99
N ASP A 31 5.23 -11.46 9.39
CA ASP A 31 4.67 -12.66 10.04
C ASP A 31 3.97 -12.32 11.35
N ILE A 32 4.51 -11.37 12.12
CA ILE A 32 3.92 -10.91 13.38
C ILE A 32 2.60 -10.18 13.12
N GLN A 33 2.56 -9.30 12.13
CA GLN A 33 1.36 -8.55 11.75
C GLN A 33 0.27 -9.49 11.20
N LEU A 34 0.65 -10.44 10.34
CA LEU A 34 -0.25 -11.47 9.80
C LEU A 34 -0.80 -12.35 10.92
N PHE A 35 0.03 -12.75 11.89
CA PHE A 35 -0.42 -13.53 13.03
C PHE A 35 -1.38 -12.75 13.92
N ALA A 36 -1.11 -11.48 14.20
CA ALA A 36 -2.03 -10.59 14.92
C ALA A 36 -3.37 -10.46 14.20
N LEU A 37 -3.35 -10.30 12.87
CA LEU A 37 -4.55 -10.18 12.05
C LEU A 37 -5.44 -11.44 12.14
N VAL A 38 -4.83 -12.62 12.08
CA VAL A 38 -5.55 -13.92 12.11
C VAL A 38 -6.01 -14.27 13.52
N SER A 39 -5.19 -14.02 14.54
CA SER A 39 -5.47 -14.39 15.93
C SER A 39 -6.32 -13.36 16.68
N GLY A 40 -6.31 -12.08 16.24
CA GLY A 40 -6.86 -10.95 16.99
C GLY A 40 -5.98 -10.51 18.18
N ASP A 41 -4.79 -11.07 18.35
CA ASP A 41 -3.88 -10.72 19.45
C ASP A 41 -3.07 -9.47 19.07
N VAL A 42 -3.57 -8.33 19.48
CA VAL A 42 -2.98 -7.00 19.27
C VAL A 42 -2.17 -6.50 20.49
N ASN A 43 -1.61 -7.42 21.27
CA ASN A 43 -0.77 -7.05 22.42
C ASN A 43 0.39 -6.14 21.97
N PRO A 44 0.61 -4.97 22.60
CA PRO A 44 1.63 -4.02 22.19
C PRO A 44 3.07 -4.56 22.26
N ALA A 45 3.35 -5.61 23.01
CA ALA A 45 4.65 -6.28 23.03
C ALA A 45 5.03 -6.85 21.63
N HIS A 46 4.04 -7.11 20.76
CA HIS A 46 4.24 -7.65 19.42
C HIS A 46 4.19 -6.59 18.32
N LEU A 47 3.47 -5.47 18.53
CA LEU A 47 3.12 -4.54 17.46
C LEU A 47 3.63 -3.11 17.67
N ASP A 48 3.99 -2.74 18.90
CA ASP A 48 4.43 -1.39 19.27
C ASP A 48 5.90 -1.40 19.69
N ALA A 49 6.79 -0.92 18.82
CA ALA A 49 8.23 -0.88 19.08
C ALA A 49 8.60 0.05 20.25
N GLN A 50 7.84 1.13 20.51
CA GLN A 50 8.09 2.04 21.61
C GLN A 50 7.73 1.37 22.96
N TYR A 51 6.58 0.72 23.02
CA TYR A 51 6.19 -0.07 24.18
C TYR A 51 7.19 -1.22 24.42
N ALA A 52 7.50 -2.02 23.40
CA ALA A 52 8.41 -3.16 23.48
C ALA A 52 9.83 -2.76 23.93
N ALA A 53 10.30 -1.55 23.59
CA ALA A 53 11.57 -1.04 24.09
C ALA A 53 11.60 -0.82 25.62
N THR A 54 10.44 -0.68 26.25
CA THR A 54 10.30 -0.45 27.70
C THR A 54 9.94 -1.69 28.49
N ASP A 55 9.49 -2.76 27.83
CA ASP A 55 9.14 -4.02 28.47
C ASP A 55 10.38 -4.87 28.85
N MET A 56 10.14 -6.08 29.39
CA MET A 56 11.21 -6.96 29.85
C MET A 56 12.09 -7.51 28.70
N PHE A 57 11.58 -7.53 27.45
CA PHE A 57 12.28 -8.07 26.29
C PHE A 57 13.11 -6.99 25.57
N ARG A 58 12.79 -5.70 25.74
CA ARG A 58 13.47 -4.54 25.14
C ARG A 58 13.37 -4.44 23.61
N HIS A 59 12.57 -5.27 22.97
CA HIS A 59 12.32 -5.29 21.53
C HIS A 59 11.04 -6.06 21.21
N VAL A 60 10.50 -5.86 20.02
CA VAL A 60 9.35 -6.61 19.51
C VAL A 60 9.68 -8.09 19.43
N ILE A 61 8.75 -8.94 19.89
CA ILE A 61 8.85 -10.39 19.86
C ILE A 61 7.66 -11.01 19.10
N ALA A 62 7.84 -12.23 18.60
CA ALA A 62 6.76 -13.02 18.01
C ALA A 62 5.70 -13.40 19.05
N HIS A 63 4.47 -13.57 18.61
CA HIS A 63 3.46 -14.29 19.38
C HIS A 63 3.94 -15.72 19.66
N GLY A 64 3.83 -16.18 20.90
CA GLY A 64 4.31 -17.55 21.24
C GLY A 64 3.69 -18.63 20.37
N MET A 65 2.43 -18.51 20.00
CA MET A 65 1.71 -19.48 19.16
C MET A 65 2.14 -19.46 17.68
N TRP A 66 2.93 -18.48 17.22
CA TRP A 66 3.56 -18.55 15.89
C TRP A 66 4.47 -19.80 15.78
N GLY A 67 5.30 -20.05 16.81
CA GLY A 67 6.10 -21.28 16.88
C GLY A 67 5.24 -22.54 17.02
N GLY A 68 4.10 -22.47 17.73
CA GLY A 68 3.12 -23.56 17.77
C GLY A 68 2.53 -23.86 16.38
N GLY A 69 2.33 -22.82 15.56
CA GLY A 69 1.91 -22.96 14.17
C GLY A 69 2.96 -23.72 13.31
N LEU A 70 4.26 -23.52 13.54
CA LEU A 70 5.31 -24.29 12.85
C LEU A 70 5.27 -25.78 13.23
N ILE A 71 5.04 -26.12 14.51
CA ILE A 71 4.82 -27.53 14.94
C ILE A 71 3.63 -28.11 14.19
N SER A 72 2.50 -27.40 14.15
CA SER A 72 1.31 -27.83 13.41
C SER A 72 1.60 -28.04 11.92
N ALA A 73 2.42 -27.20 11.31
CA ALA A 73 2.81 -27.34 9.92
C ALA A 73 3.62 -28.63 9.68
N VAL A 74 4.55 -28.99 10.58
CA VAL A 74 5.30 -30.27 10.48
C VAL A 74 4.34 -31.45 10.57
N LEU A 75 3.44 -31.45 11.56
CA LEU A 75 2.47 -32.54 11.77
C LEU A 75 1.51 -32.72 10.58
N GLY A 76 1.02 -31.61 10.03
CA GLY A 76 0.04 -31.64 8.94
C GLY A 76 0.62 -31.86 7.55
N THR A 77 1.92 -31.59 7.34
CA THR A 77 2.52 -31.65 6.00
C THR A 77 3.68 -32.63 5.83
N GLN A 78 4.28 -33.14 6.94
CA GLN A 78 5.46 -33.99 6.86
C GLN A 78 5.35 -35.29 7.69
N LEU A 79 5.07 -35.19 9.00
CA LEU A 79 5.03 -36.37 9.88
C LEU A 79 3.94 -36.25 10.96
N PRO A 80 2.84 -36.99 10.87
CA PRO A 80 2.43 -37.95 9.85
C PRO A 80 2.14 -37.39 8.45
N GLY A 81 1.86 -36.07 8.31
CA GLY A 81 1.51 -35.41 7.06
C GLY A 81 0.02 -35.37 6.76
N PRO A 82 -0.39 -35.22 5.49
CA PRO A 82 -1.80 -35.11 5.09
C PRO A 82 -2.73 -36.18 5.69
N GLY A 83 -3.85 -35.75 6.28
CA GLY A 83 -4.80 -36.64 6.93
C GLY A 83 -4.57 -36.82 8.44
N THR A 84 -3.58 -36.18 9.02
CA THR A 84 -3.35 -36.12 10.48
C THR A 84 -4.48 -35.37 11.18
N ILE A 85 -4.98 -35.93 12.30
CA ILE A 85 -5.94 -35.27 13.17
C ILE A 85 -5.27 -34.90 14.48
N TYR A 86 -5.23 -33.61 14.79
CA TYR A 86 -4.65 -33.07 16.01
C TYR A 86 -5.63 -33.29 17.18
N LEU A 87 -5.16 -33.92 18.27
CA LEU A 87 -5.98 -34.21 19.47
C LEU A 87 -5.59 -33.32 20.65
N ASP A 88 -4.29 -33.19 20.93
CA ASP A 88 -3.80 -32.45 22.09
C ASP A 88 -2.41 -31.87 21.83
N GLN A 89 -2.09 -30.77 22.51
CA GLN A 89 -0.79 -30.11 22.47
C GLN A 89 -0.46 -29.47 23.80
N SER A 90 0.67 -29.84 24.38
CA SER A 90 1.32 -29.06 25.42
C SER A 90 2.44 -28.19 24.84
N LEU A 91 2.57 -26.96 25.32
CA LEU A 91 3.66 -26.05 24.95
C LEU A 91 4.25 -25.39 26.20
N ARG A 92 5.56 -25.29 26.24
CA ARG A 92 6.32 -24.53 27.24
C ARG A 92 7.23 -23.55 26.50
N PHE A 93 6.94 -22.26 26.63
CA PHE A 93 7.73 -21.17 26.04
C PHE A 93 8.96 -20.92 26.91
N ARG A 94 10.14 -21.04 26.33
CA ARG A 94 11.43 -20.97 27.00
C ARG A 94 12.15 -19.65 26.76
N ARG A 95 12.08 -19.15 25.52
CA ARG A 95 12.74 -17.93 25.06
C ARG A 95 11.84 -17.15 24.12
N PRO A 96 11.94 -15.81 24.09
CA PRO A 96 11.30 -15.00 23.04
C PRO A 96 11.94 -15.28 21.69
N VAL A 97 11.21 -14.96 20.61
CA VAL A 97 11.69 -14.99 19.23
C VAL A 97 11.59 -13.58 18.69
N ALA A 98 12.68 -13.02 18.19
CA ALA A 98 12.75 -11.70 17.61
C ALA A 98 12.68 -11.76 16.07
N PRO A 99 12.22 -10.68 15.39
CA PRO A 99 12.38 -10.56 13.94
C PRO A 99 13.83 -10.83 13.51
N GLY A 100 14.00 -11.64 12.46
CA GLY A 100 15.31 -12.11 11.97
C GLY A 100 15.78 -13.43 12.60
N ASP A 101 15.18 -13.91 13.70
CA ASP A 101 15.49 -15.23 14.23
C ASP A 101 15.01 -16.35 13.31
N THR A 102 15.86 -17.36 13.13
CA THR A 102 15.53 -18.56 12.35
C THR A 102 15.19 -19.71 13.27
N ILE A 103 13.94 -20.17 13.20
CA ILE A 103 13.39 -21.21 14.07
C ILE A 103 13.23 -22.51 13.31
N THR A 104 13.82 -23.59 13.87
CA THR A 104 13.59 -24.95 13.42
C THR A 104 12.63 -25.66 14.37
N ALA A 105 11.42 -25.91 13.88
CA ALA A 105 10.42 -26.73 14.58
C ALA A 105 10.60 -28.21 14.18
N SER A 106 10.75 -29.08 15.14
CA SER A 106 10.92 -30.54 14.95
C SER A 106 9.91 -31.30 15.79
N VAL A 107 9.48 -32.45 15.26
CA VAL A 107 8.66 -33.42 15.98
C VAL A 107 9.33 -34.78 15.91
N THR A 108 9.29 -35.54 17.00
CA THR A 108 9.85 -36.91 17.10
C THR A 108 8.83 -37.83 17.71
N VAL A 109 8.53 -38.94 17.07
CA VAL A 109 7.60 -39.96 17.58
C VAL A 109 8.20 -40.66 18.79
N VAL A 110 7.55 -40.57 19.95
CA VAL A 110 8.00 -41.19 21.21
C VAL A 110 7.13 -42.36 21.62
N GLU A 111 5.88 -42.43 21.16
CA GLU A 111 4.97 -43.53 21.49
C GLU A 111 3.97 -43.75 20.35
N LYS A 112 3.66 -45.03 20.10
CA LYS A 112 2.57 -45.47 19.17
C LYS A 112 1.54 -46.27 19.94
N ARG A 113 0.28 -45.91 19.77
CA ARG A 113 -0.86 -46.64 20.32
C ARG A 113 -1.73 -47.17 19.19
N ALA A 114 -1.75 -48.50 19.01
CA ALA A 114 -2.49 -49.13 17.92
C ALA A 114 -4.00 -48.85 18.00
N GLU A 115 -4.52 -48.79 19.22
CA GLU A 115 -5.91 -48.36 19.43
C GLU A 115 -6.08 -46.90 18.93
N LYS A 116 -6.99 -46.69 17.98
CA LYS A 116 -7.25 -45.41 17.32
C LYS A 116 -6.06 -44.78 16.55
N LYS A 117 -4.99 -45.56 16.29
CA LYS A 117 -3.78 -45.10 15.54
C LYS A 117 -3.18 -43.80 16.12
N ILE A 118 -3.09 -43.69 17.44
CA ILE A 118 -2.57 -42.51 18.12
C ILE A 118 -1.02 -42.53 18.13
N LEU A 119 -0.44 -41.37 17.87
CA LEU A 119 0.99 -41.08 18.05
C LEU A 119 1.14 -39.98 19.12
N ILE A 120 2.13 -40.15 19.98
CA ILE A 120 2.66 -39.13 20.87
C ILE A 120 4.00 -38.67 20.27
N LEU A 121 4.15 -37.37 20.09
CA LEU A 121 5.36 -36.80 19.51
C LEU A 121 5.92 -35.72 20.44
N ASP A 122 7.20 -35.81 20.73
CA ASP A 122 7.94 -34.72 21.34
C ASP A 122 8.10 -33.59 20.31
N CYS A 123 7.79 -32.38 20.72
CA CYS A 123 7.83 -31.17 19.90
C CYS A 123 8.89 -30.22 20.44
N ARG A 124 9.73 -29.70 19.55
CA ARG A 124 10.82 -28.80 19.90
C ARG A 124 10.92 -27.69 18.84
N CYS A 125 10.93 -26.43 19.25
CA CYS A 125 11.40 -25.32 18.40
C CYS A 125 12.74 -24.85 18.96
N ALA A 126 13.76 -24.77 18.11
CA ALA A 126 15.08 -24.25 18.45
C ALA A 126 15.43 -23.06 17.55
N ASN A 127 16.16 -22.08 18.10
CA ASN A 127 16.67 -20.94 17.32
C ASN A 127 17.92 -21.32 16.53
N GLN A 128 18.49 -20.38 15.79
CA GLN A 128 19.72 -20.55 14.98
C GLN A 128 20.96 -20.91 15.81
N HIS A 129 20.92 -20.73 17.11
CA HIS A 129 21.99 -21.10 18.05
C HIS A 129 21.78 -22.48 18.69
N GLY A 130 20.71 -23.20 18.30
CA GLY A 130 20.36 -24.53 18.84
C GLY A 130 19.67 -24.46 20.22
N GLU A 131 19.33 -23.28 20.72
CA GLU A 131 18.68 -23.10 22.01
C GLU A 131 17.17 -23.33 21.91
N ASP A 132 16.59 -23.99 22.94
CA ASP A 132 15.17 -24.27 23.00
C ASP A 132 14.36 -22.99 23.18
N VAL A 133 13.47 -22.74 22.24
CA VAL A 133 12.47 -21.67 22.24
C VAL A 133 11.12 -22.18 22.76
N ILE A 134 10.71 -23.34 22.25
CA ILE A 134 9.48 -24.03 22.68
C ILE A 134 9.80 -25.52 22.84
N THR A 135 9.24 -26.14 23.89
CA THR A 135 9.24 -27.58 24.09
C THR A 135 7.86 -28.04 24.46
N GLY A 136 7.48 -29.27 24.12
CA GLY A 136 6.17 -29.83 24.48
C GLY A 136 5.91 -31.16 23.83
N GLN A 137 4.67 -31.63 23.87
CA GLN A 137 4.22 -32.84 23.23
C GLN A 137 2.94 -32.63 22.47
N ALA A 138 2.81 -33.29 21.32
CA ALA A 138 1.59 -33.42 20.56
C ALA A 138 1.03 -34.82 20.63
N GLN A 139 -0.29 -34.92 20.64
CA GLN A 139 -1.01 -36.17 20.44
C GLN A 139 -1.85 -36.06 19.18
N VAL A 140 -1.66 -36.99 18.24
CA VAL A 140 -2.35 -36.98 16.95
C VAL A 140 -2.88 -38.36 16.59
N ILE A 141 -3.91 -38.42 15.75
CA ILE A 141 -4.30 -39.65 15.04
C ILE A 141 -3.56 -39.63 13.71
N ALA A 142 -2.77 -40.67 13.45
CA ALA A 142 -2.11 -40.84 12.18
C ALA A 142 -3.06 -41.37 11.11
N PRO A 143 -2.91 -40.95 9.83
CA PRO A 143 -3.72 -41.47 8.74
C PRO A 143 -3.53 -42.98 8.56
N GLY A 144 -4.62 -43.67 8.21
CA GLY A 144 -4.61 -45.12 7.89
C GLY A 144 -4.45 -45.42 6.43
N GLU A 145 -4.61 -44.43 5.57
CA GLU A 145 -4.52 -44.55 4.12
C GLU A 145 -3.51 -43.57 3.54
N LYS A 146 -2.87 -43.99 2.44
CA LYS A 146 -1.90 -43.18 1.73
C LYS A 146 -2.56 -42.01 1.00
N VAL A 147 -2.03 -40.80 1.19
CA VAL A 147 -2.47 -39.58 0.56
C VAL A 147 -1.30 -38.96 -0.18
N LEU A 148 -1.46 -38.75 -1.48
CA LEU A 148 -0.54 -37.98 -2.32
C LEU A 148 -1.33 -36.88 -3.03
N ARG A 149 -0.97 -35.62 -2.81
CA ARG A 149 -1.66 -34.47 -3.39
C ARG A 149 -0.66 -33.40 -3.85
N PRO A 150 -1.01 -32.60 -4.86
CA PRO A 150 -0.26 -31.38 -5.14
C PRO A 150 -0.21 -30.48 -3.90
N ARG A 151 0.97 -29.92 -3.61
CA ARG A 151 1.12 -28.91 -2.56
C ARG A 151 0.32 -27.67 -2.97
N ALA A 152 -0.52 -27.18 -2.09
CA ALA A 152 -1.26 -25.95 -2.35
C ALA A 152 -0.28 -24.77 -2.48
N GLU A 153 -0.45 -23.99 -3.53
CA GLU A 153 0.22 -22.69 -3.67
C GLU A 153 -0.53 -21.67 -2.80
N LEU A 154 0.22 -21.00 -1.92
CA LEU A 154 -0.35 -19.97 -1.10
C LEU A 154 -0.40 -18.65 -1.90
N PRO A 155 -1.44 -17.81 -1.69
CA PRO A 155 -1.48 -16.49 -2.30
C PRO A 155 -0.33 -15.62 -1.79
N ASP A 156 0.15 -14.72 -2.64
CA ASP A 156 1.03 -13.63 -2.20
C ASP A 156 0.18 -12.62 -1.41
N VAL A 157 0.52 -12.44 -0.13
CA VAL A 157 -0.20 -11.50 0.77
C VAL A 157 0.70 -10.33 1.06
N ARG A 158 0.22 -9.13 0.77
CA ARG A 158 0.90 -7.88 1.12
C ARG A 158 0.07 -7.11 2.12
N LEU A 159 0.69 -6.73 3.21
CA LEU A 159 0.09 -5.86 4.20
C LEU A 159 0.09 -4.42 3.68
N ASN A 160 -1.03 -3.73 3.87
CA ASN A 160 -1.14 -2.30 3.61
C ASN A 160 -1.45 -1.59 4.92
N ASP A 161 -0.44 -0.98 5.51
CA ASP A 161 -0.52 -0.23 6.77
C ASP A 161 -0.83 1.26 6.57
N HIS A 162 -0.96 1.70 5.32
CA HIS A 162 -1.21 3.09 4.95
C HIS A 162 -0.18 4.09 5.51
N ASP A 163 1.07 3.67 5.70
CA ASP A 163 2.13 4.50 6.29
C ASP A 163 2.37 5.79 5.50
N LYS A 164 2.33 5.71 4.18
CA LYS A 164 2.53 6.87 3.31
C LYS A 164 1.39 7.88 3.46
N TYR A 165 0.16 7.39 3.58
CA TYR A 165 -1.00 8.24 3.86
C TYR A 165 -0.87 8.91 5.24
N ARG A 166 -0.53 8.14 6.28
CA ARG A 166 -0.31 8.69 7.63
C ARG A 166 0.78 9.76 7.62
N ARG A 167 1.92 9.49 6.96
CA ARG A 167 3.01 10.45 6.82
C ARG A 167 2.59 11.73 6.09
N LEU A 168 1.76 11.63 5.04
CA LEU A 168 1.20 12.81 4.37
C LEU A 168 0.31 13.62 5.32
N MET A 169 -0.53 12.96 6.13
CA MET A 169 -1.37 13.62 7.13
C MET A 169 -0.54 14.32 8.21
N GLU A 170 0.54 13.71 8.68
CA GLU A 170 1.49 14.28 9.64
C GLU A 170 2.19 15.52 9.05
N LEU A 171 2.66 15.46 7.80
CA LEU A 171 3.27 16.60 7.11
C LEU A 171 2.30 17.77 6.96
N ALA A 172 1.03 17.50 6.65
CA ALA A 172 0.00 18.53 6.51
C ALA A 172 -0.48 19.09 7.85
N GLY A 173 -0.50 18.29 8.91
CA GLY A 173 -1.04 18.65 10.24
C GLY A 173 -0.26 19.69 11.03
N GLY A 174 0.93 20.10 10.56
CA GLY A 174 1.75 21.15 11.19
C GLY A 174 1.46 22.58 10.74
N SER A 175 0.50 22.77 9.83
CA SER A 175 0.16 24.06 9.23
C SER A 175 -1.21 24.58 9.70
N ASP A 176 -1.44 25.89 9.63
CA ASP A 176 -2.77 26.45 9.85
C ASP A 176 -3.76 25.93 8.79
N PRO A 177 -5.04 25.65 9.15
CA PRO A 177 -6.02 25.17 8.20
C PRO A 177 -6.19 26.10 7.01
N VAL A 178 -6.08 25.56 5.79
CA VAL A 178 -6.09 26.37 4.56
C VAL A 178 -7.52 26.81 4.20
N PRO A 179 -7.81 28.12 4.05
CA PRO A 179 -9.11 28.60 3.59
C PRO A 179 -9.48 27.98 2.24
N THR A 180 -10.53 27.16 2.20
CA THR A 180 -10.89 26.34 1.06
C THR A 180 -12.31 26.59 0.59
N ALA A 181 -12.48 26.97 -0.67
CA ALA A 181 -13.78 27.16 -1.31
C ALA A 181 -14.36 25.80 -1.72
N ILE A 182 -15.38 25.32 -1.01
CA ILE A 182 -16.08 24.06 -1.30
C ILE A 182 -17.22 24.34 -2.27
N VAL A 183 -17.08 23.86 -3.51
CA VAL A 183 -17.97 24.23 -4.62
C VAL A 183 -19.18 23.31 -4.68
N HIS A 184 -20.36 23.84 -4.40
CA HIS A 184 -21.65 23.14 -4.47
C HIS A 184 -21.69 21.82 -3.66
N PRO A 185 -21.40 21.84 -2.34
CA PRO A 185 -21.40 20.63 -1.51
C PRO A 185 -22.82 20.17 -1.17
N CYS A 186 -23.60 19.77 -2.18
CA CYS A 186 -25.01 19.45 -2.08
C CYS A 186 -25.30 17.93 -2.09
N SER A 187 -24.32 17.09 -1.68
CA SER A 187 -24.48 15.65 -1.41
C SER A 187 -23.84 15.26 -0.09
N GLU A 188 -24.30 14.16 0.51
CA GLU A 188 -23.75 13.62 1.75
C GLU A 188 -22.23 13.40 1.65
N ALA A 189 -21.76 12.80 0.54
CA ALA A 189 -20.34 12.54 0.32
C ALA A 189 -19.51 13.85 0.28
N ALA A 190 -19.99 14.89 -0.41
CA ALA A 190 -19.27 16.15 -0.53
C ALA A 190 -19.20 16.91 0.80
N ILE A 191 -20.28 16.93 1.57
CA ILE A 191 -20.29 17.53 2.92
C ILE A 191 -19.38 16.74 3.86
N THR A 192 -19.49 15.42 3.89
CA THR A 192 -18.69 14.58 4.76
C THR A 192 -17.20 14.77 4.48
N ALA A 193 -16.78 14.74 3.22
CA ALA A 193 -15.37 14.92 2.84
C ALA A 193 -14.83 16.31 3.27
N ALA A 194 -15.62 17.38 3.10
CA ALA A 194 -15.21 18.72 3.52
C ALA A 194 -15.09 18.84 5.04
N LEU A 195 -16.02 18.24 5.79
CA LEU A 195 -16.01 18.28 7.26
C LEU A 195 -14.93 17.38 7.86
N ASP A 196 -14.66 16.22 7.26
CA ASP A 196 -13.56 15.34 7.68
C ASP A 196 -12.20 16.02 7.49
N ALA A 197 -11.99 16.69 6.35
CA ALA A 197 -10.79 17.47 6.12
C ALA A 197 -10.65 18.66 7.10
N ALA A 198 -11.76 19.30 7.47
CA ALA A 198 -11.77 20.36 8.48
C ALA A 198 -11.48 19.80 9.89
N GLN A 199 -12.05 18.66 10.24
CA GLN A 199 -11.81 17.98 11.52
C GLN A 199 -10.37 17.51 11.64
N ALA A 200 -9.75 17.10 10.53
CA ALA A 200 -8.34 16.76 10.47
C ALA A 200 -7.41 18.00 10.53
N GLY A 201 -7.95 19.21 10.60
CA GLY A 201 -7.16 20.44 10.67
C GLY A 201 -6.52 20.86 9.33
N LEU A 202 -6.90 20.24 8.22
CA LEU A 202 -6.29 20.50 6.91
C LEU A 202 -6.84 21.77 6.25
N ILE A 203 -8.15 22.01 6.38
CA ILE A 203 -8.84 23.11 5.70
C ILE A 203 -9.76 23.89 6.62
N ALA A 204 -9.95 25.18 6.29
CA ALA A 204 -11.03 26.03 6.81
C ALA A 204 -12.10 26.17 5.71
N PRO A 205 -13.19 25.39 5.72
CA PRO A 205 -14.13 25.33 4.60
C PRO A 205 -15.02 26.56 4.49
N ILE A 206 -15.21 27.04 3.26
CA ILE A 206 -16.20 28.03 2.86
C ILE A 206 -17.20 27.31 1.94
N LEU A 207 -18.41 27.06 2.42
CA LEU A 207 -19.42 26.28 1.70
C LEU A 207 -20.16 27.17 0.70
N ILE A 208 -20.06 26.90 -0.61
CA ILE A 208 -20.62 27.74 -1.67
C ILE A 208 -21.70 26.98 -2.43
N GLY A 209 -22.95 27.41 -2.35
CA GLY A 209 -24.07 26.75 -3.03
C GLY A 209 -25.43 27.19 -2.52
N PRO A 210 -26.51 26.53 -2.99
CA PRO A 210 -27.85 26.81 -2.49
C PRO A 210 -27.98 26.40 -1.01
N ASP A 211 -28.20 27.38 -0.12
CA ASP A 211 -28.23 27.22 1.34
C ASP A 211 -29.11 26.03 1.79
N ALA A 212 -30.33 25.95 1.27
CA ALA A 212 -31.26 24.88 1.60
C ALA A 212 -30.73 23.48 1.21
N LYS A 213 -30.03 23.35 0.06
CA LYS A 213 -29.46 22.07 -0.38
C LYS A 213 -28.24 21.67 0.45
N ILE A 214 -27.39 22.62 0.82
CA ILE A 214 -26.23 22.37 1.69
C ILE A 214 -26.72 21.87 3.06
N LYS A 215 -27.72 22.55 3.67
CA LYS A 215 -28.30 22.14 4.96
C LYS A 215 -28.97 20.77 4.88
N ALA A 216 -29.70 20.48 3.79
CA ALA A 216 -30.31 19.18 3.58
C ALA A 216 -29.24 18.06 3.44
N ALA A 217 -28.16 18.31 2.71
CA ALA A 217 -27.05 17.35 2.58
C ALA A 217 -26.35 17.10 3.94
N ALA A 218 -26.13 18.15 4.74
CA ALA A 218 -25.56 18.01 6.08
C ALA A 218 -26.46 17.22 7.03
N THR A 219 -27.77 17.46 6.97
CA THR A 219 -28.76 16.71 7.76
C THR A 219 -28.77 15.21 7.36
N ALA A 220 -28.78 14.92 6.06
CA ALA A 220 -28.73 13.55 5.54
C ALA A 220 -27.43 12.83 5.97
N ALA A 221 -26.30 13.52 5.95
CA ALA A 221 -25.01 13.01 6.43
C ALA A 221 -24.91 12.93 7.96
N SER A 222 -25.92 13.38 8.72
CA SER A 222 -25.88 13.51 10.19
C SER A 222 -24.67 14.32 10.70
N ARG A 223 -24.32 15.39 9.99
CA ARG A 223 -23.18 16.26 10.29
C ARG A 223 -23.65 17.70 10.58
N ALA A 224 -23.08 18.30 11.65
CA ALA A 224 -23.32 19.70 11.97
C ALA A 224 -22.44 20.62 11.10
N ILE A 225 -23.05 21.69 10.58
CA ILE A 225 -22.35 22.73 9.80
C ILE A 225 -22.42 24.11 10.47
N ASP A 226 -22.89 24.14 11.72
CA ASP A 226 -22.97 25.37 12.50
C ASP A 226 -21.53 25.90 12.74
N GLY A 227 -21.36 27.17 12.46
CA GLY A 227 -20.05 27.84 12.57
C GLY A 227 -19.21 27.86 11.28
N PHE A 228 -19.61 27.15 10.23
CA PHE A 228 -18.97 27.28 8.92
C PHE A 228 -19.60 28.41 8.10
N ARG A 229 -18.75 29.14 7.37
CA ARG A 229 -19.22 30.20 6.47
C ARG A 229 -19.94 29.57 5.27
N ILE A 230 -21.23 29.95 5.07
CA ILE A 230 -21.99 29.61 3.87
C ILE A 230 -22.08 30.82 2.97
N VAL A 231 -21.75 30.67 1.69
CA VAL A 231 -21.91 31.68 0.64
C VAL A 231 -23.05 31.23 -0.28
N PRO A 232 -24.27 31.81 -0.13
CA PRO A 232 -25.43 31.34 -0.86
C PRO A 232 -25.37 31.78 -2.32
N VAL A 233 -25.55 30.81 -3.24
CA VAL A 233 -25.67 31.03 -4.69
C VAL A 233 -26.76 30.12 -5.26
N ALA A 234 -27.28 30.45 -6.46
CA ALA A 234 -28.48 29.80 -6.97
C ALA A 234 -28.24 28.36 -7.52
N HIS A 235 -27.06 28.08 -8.11
CA HIS A 235 -26.77 26.84 -8.82
C HIS A 235 -25.23 26.55 -8.90
N SER A 236 -24.84 25.38 -9.43
CA SER A 236 -23.48 24.91 -9.50
C SER A 236 -22.53 25.83 -10.27
N HIS A 237 -22.92 26.33 -11.43
CA HIS A 237 -22.09 27.26 -12.21
C HIS A 237 -21.80 28.56 -11.43
N ALA A 238 -22.83 29.12 -10.72
CA ALA A 238 -22.62 30.27 -9.87
C ALA A 238 -21.70 29.96 -8.68
N ALA A 239 -21.76 28.73 -8.15
CA ALA A 239 -20.85 28.28 -7.11
C ALA A 239 -19.40 28.18 -7.61
N ALA A 240 -19.18 27.65 -8.81
CA ALA A 240 -17.84 27.58 -9.42
C ALA A 240 -17.27 28.99 -9.67
N ALA A 241 -18.05 29.90 -10.25
CA ALA A 241 -17.62 31.27 -10.48
C ALA A 241 -17.29 32.02 -9.18
N LYS A 242 -18.11 31.83 -8.13
CA LYS A 242 -17.89 32.44 -6.82
C LYS A 242 -16.66 31.86 -6.09
N ALA A 243 -16.40 30.57 -6.22
CA ALA A 243 -15.20 29.97 -5.66
C ALA A 243 -13.92 30.55 -6.28
N VAL A 244 -13.90 30.69 -7.62
CA VAL A 244 -12.79 31.32 -8.35
C VAL A 244 -12.61 32.79 -7.93
N GLU A 245 -13.71 33.54 -7.74
CA GLU A 245 -13.67 34.92 -7.22
C GLU A 245 -13.00 34.95 -5.83
N LEU A 246 -13.42 34.09 -4.90
CA LEU A 246 -12.85 34.05 -3.54
C LEU A 246 -11.35 33.74 -3.54
N VAL A 247 -10.87 32.88 -4.45
CA VAL A 247 -9.44 32.63 -4.60
C VAL A 247 -8.72 33.88 -5.17
N ARG A 248 -9.29 34.54 -6.15
CA ARG A 248 -8.71 35.78 -6.73
C ARG A 248 -8.63 36.94 -5.74
N THR A 249 -9.57 37.02 -4.82
CA THR A 249 -9.59 38.05 -3.76
C THR A 249 -8.76 37.69 -2.55
N GLY A 250 -8.18 36.47 -2.50
CA GLY A 250 -7.38 35.99 -1.38
C GLY A 250 -8.20 35.52 -0.17
N GLU A 251 -9.54 35.43 -0.31
CA GLU A 251 -10.40 34.88 0.75
C GLU A 251 -10.35 33.34 0.85
N ALA A 252 -9.96 32.66 -0.23
CA ALA A 252 -9.67 31.25 -0.27
C ALA A 252 -8.33 31.02 -0.98
N GLN A 253 -7.66 29.90 -0.65
CA GLN A 253 -6.40 29.51 -1.28
C GLN A 253 -6.54 28.19 -2.06
N LEU A 254 -7.55 27.39 -1.73
CA LEU A 254 -7.88 26.14 -2.40
C LEU A 254 -9.31 26.15 -2.90
N VAL A 255 -9.56 25.33 -3.93
CA VAL A 255 -10.90 25.02 -4.43
C VAL A 255 -11.11 23.52 -4.31
N MET A 256 -12.15 23.10 -3.60
CA MET A 256 -12.56 21.70 -3.48
C MET A 256 -13.87 21.48 -4.23
N LYS A 257 -13.85 20.51 -5.15
CA LYS A 257 -15.03 20.12 -5.93
C LYS A 257 -16.04 19.39 -5.04
N GLY A 258 -17.27 19.84 -5.04
CA GLY A 258 -18.42 19.14 -4.46
C GLY A 258 -19.26 18.41 -5.51
N SER A 259 -20.59 18.55 -5.44
CA SER A 259 -21.57 17.83 -6.27
C SER A 259 -21.89 18.61 -7.57
N LEU A 260 -20.90 18.74 -8.45
CA LEU A 260 -21.07 19.32 -9.79
C LEU A 260 -20.19 18.58 -10.79
N HIS A 261 -20.43 18.77 -12.09
CA HIS A 261 -19.56 18.18 -13.12
C HIS A 261 -18.19 18.85 -13.15
N THR A 262 -17.16 18.08 -13.51
CA THR A 262 -15.78 18.58 -13.53
C THR A 262 -15.59 19.70 -14.55
N ASP A 263 -16.26 19.61 -15.69
CA ASP A 263 -16.23 20.62 -16.75
C ASP A 263 -16.83 21.96 -16.30
N GLU A 264 -17.87 21.97 -15.46
CA GLU A 264 -18.45 23.19 -14.89
C GLU A 264 -17.41 23.92 -14.02
N LEU A 265 -16.72 23.21 -13.14
CA LEU A 265 -15.68 23.78 -12.31
C LEU A 265 -14.48 24.22 -13.13
N MET A 266 -14.00 23.35 -14.02
CA MET A 266 -12.82 23.63 -14.83
C MET A 266 -13.07 24.80 -15.78
N GLY A 267 -14.27 24.94 -16.35
CA GLY A 267 -14.64 26.08 -17.16
C GLY A 267 -14.46 27.43 -16.44
N ALA A 268 -14.81 27.49 -15.15
CA ALA A 268 -14.57 28.66 -14.32
C ALA A 268 -13.08 28.88 -14.01
N VAL A 269 -12.37 27.81 -13.65
CA VAL A 269 -10.93 27.85 -13.27
C VAL A 269 -10.05 28.28 -14.44
N VAL A 270 -10.30 27.76 -15.65
CA VAL A 270 -9.46 28.06 -16.83
C VAL A 270 -9.95 29.23 -17.66
N SER A 271 -10.98 29.97 -17.22
CA SER A 271 -11.45 31.16 -17.90
C SER A 271 -10.33 32.18 -18.11
N SER A 272 -10.16 32.67 -19.33
CA SER A 272 -9.13 33.66 -19.65
C SER A 272 -9.34 35.02 -19.01
N ALA A 273 -10.62 35.40 -18.77
CA ALA A 273 -10.98 36.70 -18.21
C ALA A 273 -11.05 36.71 -16.68
N THR A 274 -11.57 35.64 -16.09
CA THR A 274 -11.93 35.57 -14.66
C THR A 274 -11.37 34.38 -13.91
N GLY A 275 -10.63 33.51 -14.58
CA GLY A 275 -10.11 32.27 -14.01
C GLY A 275 -8.84 32.42 -13.16
N LEU A 276 -8.21 31.30 -12.88
CA LEU A 276 -6.99 31.17 -12.06
C LEU A 276 -5.76 30.77 -12.92
N ARG A 277 -5.80 31.06 -14.21
CA ARG A 277 -4.69 30.69 -15.14
C ARG A 277 -3.39 31.35 -14.73
N THR A 278 -2.31 30.56 -14.80
CA THR A 278 -0.94 30.99 -14.69
C THR A 278 -0.22 30.78 -16.03
N GLU A 279 1.09 30.92 -16.06
CA GLU A 279 1.92 30.59 -17.22
C GLU A 279 2.07 29.07 -17.43
N ARG A 280 1.84 28.26 -16.39
CA ARG A 280 1.92 26.80 -16.47
C ARG A 280 0.59 26.16 -16.86
N ARG A 281 0.67 25.04 -17.57
CA ARG A 281 -0.49 24.20 -17.87
C ARG A 281 -1.01 23.57 -16.59
N ILE A 282 -2.33 23.60 -16.37
CA ILE A 282 -2.97 22.83 -15.30
C ILE A 282 -2.87 21.34 -15.60
N SER A 283 -2.58 20.54 -14.58
CA SER A 283 -2.49 19.08 -14.68
C SER A 283 -3.11 18.40 -13.46
N HIS A 284 -3.36 17.11 -13.58
CA HIS A 284 -3.87 16.27 -12.51
C HIS A 284 -2.81 15.27 -12.06
N ALA A 285 -2.68 15.05 -10.75
CA ALA A 285 -1.80 14.04 -10.19
C ALA A 285 -2.52 13.19 -9.14
N TYR A 286 -2.42 11.87 -9.26
CA TYR A 286 -2.73 10.94 -8.18
C TYR A 286 -1.47 10.67 -7.37
N VAL A 287 -1.59 10.73 -6.04
CA VAL A 287 -0.56 10.28 -5.10
C VAL A 287 -1.04 8.95 -4.50
N MET A 288 -0.43 7.87 -4.94
CA MET A 288 -0.85 6.52 -4.63
C MET A 288 -0.05 5.94 -3.46
N ASP A 289 -0.76 5.44 -2.45
CA ASP A 289 -0.17 4.61 -1.40
C ASP A 289 -0.17 3.15 -1.87
N VAL A 290 0.94 2.72 -2.49
CA VAL A 290 1.10 1.37 -3.04
C VAL A 290 1.81 0.48 -2.02
N PRO A 291 1.18 -0.66 -1.60
CA PRO A 291 1.81 -1.60 -0.68
C PRO A 291 3.17 -2.11 -1.15
N GLY A 292 4.13 -2.20 -0.23
CA GLY A 292 5.48 -2.71 -0.52
C GLY A 292 6.41 -1.73 -1.25
N ARG A 293 5.98 -0.49 -1.52
CA ARG A 293 6.87 0.58 -2.00
C ARG A 293 7.31 1.47 -0.84
N PRO A 294 8.57 1.94 -0.84
CA PRO A 294 9.07 2.82 0.23
C PRO A 294 8.51 4.26 0.12
N THR A 295 8.21 4.72 -1.09
CA THR A 295 7.70 6.07 -1.40
C THR A 295 6.35 6.01 -2.07
N PRO A 296 5.51 7.08 -1.95
CA PRO A 296 4.30 7.20 -2.76
C PRO A 296 4.62 7.14 -4.26
N LEU A 297 3.66 6.69 -5.06
CA LEU A 297 3.75 6.71 -6.52
C LEU A 297 2.84 7.81 -7.06
N ILE A 298 3.41 8.76 -7.79
CA ILE A 298 2.65 9.81 -8.45
C ILE A 298 2.35 9.40 -9.89
N ILE A 299 1.08 9.53 -10.31
CA ILE A 299 0.64 9.27 -11.69
C ILE A 299 0.07 10.57 -12.27
N THR A 300 0.57 11.02 -13.42
CA THR A 300 0.20 12.29 -14.08
C THR A 300 0.40 12.24 -15.62
N ASP A 301 -0.31 13.03 -16.49
CA ASP A 301 -1.59 13.66 -16.17
C ASP A 301 -2.68 12.60 -16.23
N ALA A 302 -3.45 12.52 -15.20
CA ALA A 302 -4.39 11.41 -15.05
C ALA A 302 -5.86 11.78 -15.36
N ALA A 303 -6.18 13.07 -15.67
CA ALA A 303 -7.59 13.46 -15.83
C ALA A 303 -7.86 14.76 -16.61
N ILE A 304 -6.88 15.60 -16.91
CA ILE A 304 -7.11 16.96 -17.44
C ILE A 304 -6.72 17.09 -18.92
N ASN A 305 -5.52 16.64 -19.29
CA ASN A 305 -4.98 16.84 -20.64
C ASN A 305 -5.19 15.56 -21.47
N ILE A 306 -6.10 15.62 -22.45
CA ILE A 306 -6.46 14.45 -23.27
C ILE A 306 -5.26 13.95 -24.10
N ALA A 307 -4.63 14.86 -24.84
CA ALA A 307 -3.48 14.56 -25.69
C ALA A 307 -2.48 15.74 -25.61
N PRO A 308 -1.69 15.81 -24.52
CA PRO A 308 -0.80 16.94 -24.29
C PRO A 308 0.36 16.97 -25.31
N SER A 309 0.69 18.16 -25.79
CA SER A 309 1.87 18.44 -26.60
C SER A 309 3.15 18.27 -25.78
N LEU A 310 4.32 18.29 -26.45
CA LEU A 310 5.61 18.22 -25.77
C LEU A 310 5.78 19.32 -24.71
N GLU A 311 5.39 20.55 -25.02
CA GLU A 311 5.50 21.69 -24.09
C GLU A 311 4.54 21.51 -22.88
N GLU A 312 3.32 21.06 -23.14
CA GLU A 312 2.35 20.77 -22.09
C GLU A 312 2.83 19.61 -21.19
N LYS A 313 3.44 18.56 -21.75
CA LYS A 313 4.08 17.48 -20.98
C LYS A 313 5.22 17.99 -20.10
N ALA A 314 6.01 18.93 -20.58
CA ALA A 314 7.07 19.54 -19.76
C ALA A 314 6.48 20.27 -18.54
N ASP A 315 5.35 20.97 -18.69
CA ASP A 315 4.68 21.63 -17.57
C ASP A 315 4.03 20.61 -16.60
N ILE A 316 3.41 19.54 -17.14
CA ILE A 316 2.86 18.43 -16.34
C ILE A 316 3.97 17.82 -15.46
N ILE A 317 5.14 17.57 -16.03
CA ILE A 317 6.31 17.04 -15.30
C ILE A 317 6.77 18.00 -14.22
N ARG A 318 6.92 19.30 -14.52
CA ARG A 318 7.31 20.31 -13.52
C ARG A 318 6.32 20.37 -12.36
N ASN A 319 5.02 20.34 -12.63
CA ASN A 319 3.98 20.32 -11.59
C ASN A 319 4.10 19.06 -10.70
N ALA A 320 4.37 17.89 -11.30
CA ALA A 320 4.52 16.65 -10.55
C ALA A 320 5.82 16.63 -9.71
N ILE A 321 6.91 17.19 -10.21
CA ILE A 321 8.17 17.35 -9.46
C ILE A 321 7.97 18.31 -8.29
N ASP A 322 7.30 19.46 -8.49
CA ASP A 322 7.00 20.40 -7.41
C ASP A 322 6.14 19.73 -6.31
N LEU A 323 5.13 18.93 -6.70
CA LEU A 323 4.34 18.14 -5.76
C LEU A 323 5.20 17.11 -5.01
N ALA A 324 6.07 16.40 -5.71
CA ALA A 324 6.96 15.41 -5.10
C ALA A 324 7.88 16.05 -4.05
N HIS A 325 8.43 17.22 -4.32
CA HIS A 325 9.23 17.99 -3.35
C HIS A 325 8.42 18.35 -2.10
N VAL A 326 7.17 18.82 -2.28
CA VAL A 326 6.28 19.19 -1.16
C VAL A 326 6.00 17.98 -0.24
N ILE A 327 5.87 16.79 -0.81
CA ILE A 327 5.64 15.56 -0.02
C ILE A 327 6.93 14.85 0.43
N GLY A 328 8.09 15.52 0.28
CA GLY A 328 9.36 15.12 0.87
C GLY A 328 10.28 14.25 0.00
N MET A 329 10.10 14.25 -1.33
CA MET A 329 11.01 13.60 -2.26
C MET A 329 12.02 14.64 -2.78
N GLU A 330 13.32 14.50 -2.46
CA GLU A 330 14.34 15.50 -2.84
C GLU A 330 14.72 15.48 -4.33
N ALA A 331 14.82 14.30 -4.92
CA ALA A 331 15.20 14.10 -6.33
C ALA A 331 14.31 13.00 -6.96
N PRO A 332 13.00 13.29 -7.21
CA PRO A 332 12.06 12.27 -7.65
C PRO A 332 12.46 11.68 -9.02
N LYS A 333 12.33 10.36 -9.12
CA LYS A 333 12.60 9.59 -10.33
C LYS A 333 11.36 9.56 -11.22
N VAL A 334 11.48 10.19 -12.39
CA VAL A 334 10.37 10.43 -13.31
C VAL A 334 10.48 9.53 -14.53
N ALA A 335 9.57 8.57 -14.66
CA ALA A 335 9.46 7.73 -15.84
C ALA A 335 8.47 8.33 -16.85
N ILE A 336 8.95 8.60 -18.08
CA ILE A 336 8.11 9.02 -19.19
C ILE A 336 7.62 7.77 -19.92
N LEU A 337 6.34 7.44 -19.72
CA LEU A 337 5.78 6.20 -20.21
C LEU A 337 5.51 6.20 -21.72
N ALA A 338 5.75 5.05 -22.33
CA ALA A 338 5.35 4.70 -23.68
C ALA A 338 5.05 3.21 -23.76
N ALA A 339 4.52 2.76 -24.89
CA ALA A 339 4.22 1.33 -25.10
C ALA A 339 5.47 0.46 -25.21
N VAL A 340 6.63 1.06 -25.52
CA VAL A 340 7.93 0.38 -25.68
C VAL A 340 9.05 1.26 -25.12
N GLU A 341 10.17 0.63 -24.78
CA GLU A 341 11.37 1.26 -24.20
C GLU A 341 12.37 1.80 -25.24
N THR A 342 12.07 1.67 -26.54
CA THR A 342 12.94 2.16 -27.62
C THR A 342 12.29 3.30 -28.37
N VAL A 343 13.12 4.24 -28.83
CA VAL A 343 12.66 5.38 -29.64
C VAL A 343 12.22 4.89 -31.02
N ASN A 344 10.94 5.02 -31.32
CA ASN A 344 10.34 4.61 -32.57
C ASN A 344 9.64 5.80 -33.25
N PRO A 345 10.09 6.22 -34.47
CA PRO A 345 9.50 7.35 -35.18
C PRO A 345 7.99 7.21 -35.49
N ALA A 346 7.49 5.98 -35.55
CA ALA A 346 6.05 5.71 -35.76
C ALA A 346 5.21 5.86 -34.47
N MET A 347 5.85 6.04 -33.31
CA MET A 347 5.24 6.19 -32.00
C MET A 347 5.58 7.55 -31.39
N PRO A 348 4.75 8.60 -31.55
CA PRO A 348 5.07 9.97 -31.07
C PRO A 348 5.40 10.03 -29.58
N SER A 349 4.78 9.20 -28.74
CA SER A 349 5.07 9.14 -27.30
C SER A 349 6.54 8.82 -26.98
N THR A 350 7.19 8.00 -27.80
CA THR A 350 8.61 7.66 -27.60
C THR A 350 9.53 8.81 -28.01
N LEU A 351 9.12 9.60 -29.01
CA LEU A 351 9.85 10.82 -29.42
C LEU A 351 9.74 11.91 -28.34
N ASP A 352 8.53 12.13 -27.82
CA ASP A 352 8.30 13.07 -26.73
C ASP A 352 9.11 12.67 -25.49
N ALA A 353 9.12 11.39 -25.13
CA ALA A 353 9.89 10.89 -23.98
C ALA A 353 11.39 11.21 -24.15
N ALA A 354 11.97 10.88 -25.30
CA ALA A 354 13.38 11.18 -25.58
C ALA A 354 13.68 12.70 -25.55
N ALA A 355 12.76 13.52 -26.08
CA ALA A 355 12.90 14.97 -26.06
C ALA A 355 12.83 15.53 -24.62
N LEU A 356 11.88 15.06 -23.79
CA LEU A 356 11.72 15.47 -22.38
C LEU A 356 12.94 15.10 -21.53
N CYS A 357 13.50 13.91 -21.72
CA CYS A 357 14.76 13.52 -21.08
C CYS A 357 15.90 14.46 -21.49
N LYS A 358 15.99 14.80 -22.78
CA LYS A 358 16.99 15.76 -23.25
C LYS A 358 16.77 17.19 -22.72
N MET A 359 15.50 17.61 -22.53
CA MET A 359 15.18 18.88 -21.87
C MET A 359 15.66 18.87 -20.41
N ALA A 360 15.55 17.75 -19.70
CA ALA A 360 16.08 17.62 -18.36
C ALA A 360 17.62 17.70 -18.33
N ASP A 361 18.31 17.00 -19.24
CA ASP A 361 19.77 17.07 -19.38
C ASP A 361 20.29 18.50 -19.62
N ARG A 362 19.45 19.35 -20.23
CA ARG A 362 19.79 20.76 -20.56
C ARG A 362 19.27 21.75 -19.50
N GLY A 363 18.70 21.27 -18.40
CA GLY A 363 18.17 22.12 -17.32
C GLY A 363 16.86 22.86 -17.66
N GLN A 364 16.19 22.49 -18.77
CA GLN A 364 14.86 23.04 -19.11
C GLN A 364 13.77 22.45 -18.22
N ILE A 365 13.98 21.25 -17.71
CA ILE A 365 13.21 20.62 -16.64
C ILE A 365 14.20 20.28 -15.53
N SER A 366 13.97 20.71 -14.31
CA SER A 366 14.88 20.55 -13.18
C SER A 366 14.15 20.02 -11.95
N GLY A 367 14.89 19.54 -10.96
CA GLY A 367 14.37 19.09 -9.67
C GLY A 367 14.03 17.62 -9.62
N GLY A 368 14.23 16.85 -10.70
CA GLY A 368 14.03 15.39 -10.74
C GLY A 368 14.95 14.71 -11.74
N ILE A 369 15.02 13.39 -11.68
CA ILE A 369 15.80 12.55 -12.61
C ILE A 369 14.79 11.94 -13.59
N LEU A 370 14.93 12.26 -14.88
CA LEU A 370 14.00 11.80 -15.92
C LEU A 370 14.63 10.68 -16.75
N ASP A 371 13.82 9.67 -17.08
CA ASP A 371 14.15 8.68 -18.10
C ASP A 371 12.92 8.24 -18.88
N GLY A 372 13.14 7.84 -20.14
CA GLY A 372 12.12 7.36 -21.06
C GLY A 372 12.61 7.38 -22.52
N PRO A 373 11.89 6.67 -23.41
CA PRO A 373 10.61 5.98 -23.15
C PRO A 373 10.80 4.74 -22.27
N LEU A 374 9.84 4.49 -21.37
CA LEU A 374 9.79 3.27 -20.55
C LEU A 374 8.39 2.66 -20.67
N ALA A 375 8.30 1.34 -20.79
CA ALA A 375 7.04 0.63 -20.58
C ALA A 375 6.72 0.59 -19.07
N PHE A 376 5.44 0.43 -18.71
CA PHE A 376 5.01 0.49 -17.31
C PHE A 376 5.75 -0.52 -16.42
N ASP A 377 5.88 -1.77 -16.87
CA ASP A 377 6.59 -2.83 -16.15
C ASP A 377 8.05 -2.45 -15.89
N ASN A 378 8.74 -1.90 -16.88
CA ASN A 378 10.13 -1.47 -16.76
C ASN A 378 10.30 -0.25 -15.84
N ALA A 379 9.30 0.62 -15.76
CA ALA A 379 9.33 1.78 -14.88
C ALA A 379 9.21 1.40 -13.40
N VAL A 380 8.43 0.35 -13.06
CA VAL A 380 8.08 0.02 -11.67
C VAL A 380 8.69 -1.27 -11.15
N SER A 381 9.30 -2.11 -12.01
CA SER A 381 9.91 -3.40 -11.65
C SER A 381 11.37 -3.45 -12.07
N GLU A 382 12.26 -3.53 -11.07
CA GLU A 382 13.70 -3.69 -11.29
C GLU A 382 14.04 -5.00 -12.03
N ALA A 383 13.27 -6.07 -11.76
CA ALA A 383 13.43 -7.35 -12.46
C ALA A 383 13.11 -7.23 -13.95
N ALA A 384 12.01 -6.54 -14.30
CA ALA A 384 11.63 -6.29 -15.69
C ALA A 384 12.66 -5.39 -16.42
N ALA A 385 13.15 -4.33 -15.75
CA ALA A 385 14.17 -3.47 -16.28
C ALA A 385 15.48 -4.23 -16.57
N ARG A 386 15.90 -5.12 -15.66
CA ARG A 386 17.08 -5.98 -15.84
C ARG A 386 16.91 -6.98 -16.98
N GLU A 387 15.75 -7.62 -17.11
CA GLU A 387 15.46 -8.57 -18.20
C GLU A 387 15.58 -7.90 -19.56
N LYS A 388 15.15 -6.64 -19.68
CA LYS A 388 15.28 -5.81 -20.89
C LYS A 388 16.67 -5.19 -21.08
N GLY A 389 17.58 -5.35 -20.13
CA GLY A 389 18.93 -4.78 -20.18
C GLY A 389 18.95 -3.25 -20.08
N ILE A 390 17.94 -2.63 -19.46
CA ILE A 390 17.87 -1.18 -19.29
C ILE A 390 18.79 -0.76 -18.15
N VAL A 391 19.72 0.16 -18.45
CA VAL A 391 20.62 0.77 -17.47
C VAL A 391 20.14 2.19 -17.21
N SER A 392 19.49 2.41 -16.08
CA SER A 392 18.86 3.68 -15.72
C SER A 392 18.72 3.80 -14.20
N GLU A 393 18.81 5.01 -13.68
CA GLU A 393 18.49 5.30 -12.28
C GLU A 393 16.98 5.31 -12.00
N VAL A 394 16.16 5.43 -13.05
CA VAL A 394 14.69 5.54 -12.97
C VAL A 394 14.02 4.20 -13.20
N ALA A 395 14.50 3.40 -14.16
CA ALA A 395 13.88 2.12 -14.49
C ALA A 395 13.86 1.16 -13.29
N GLY A 396 12.68 0.66 -12.97
CA GLY A 396 12.41 -0.17 -11.79
C GLY A 396 12.17 0.61 -10.49
N HIS A 397 12.49 1.90 -10.48
CA HIS A 397 12.48 2.74 -9.27
C HIS A 397 11.67 4.04 -9.44
N ALA A 398 10.84 4.14 -10.47
CA ALA A 398 10.07 5.35 -10.76
C ALA A 398 9.16 5.75 -9.60
N GLU A 399 9.17 7.03 -9.24
CA GLU A 399 8.32 7.65 -8.21
C GLU A 399 7.24 8.52 -8.85
N ILE A 400 7.47 8.99 -10.08
CA ILE A 400 6.50 9.70 -10.91
C ILE A 400 6.37 8.97 -12.24
N LEU A 401 5.13 8.63 -12.60
CA LEU A 401 4.78 8.07 -13.90
C LEU A 401 4.06 9.13 -14.72
N VAL A 402 4.63 9.47 -15.87
CA VAL A 402 4.03 10.42 -16.81
C VAL A 402 3.43 9.65 -17.96
N VAL A 403 2.10 9.60 -18.03
CA VAL A 403 1.41 8.87 -19.10
C VAL A 403 1.43 9.67 -20.41
N PRO A 404 1.45 9.02 -21.58
CA PRO A 404 1.54 9.71 -22.87
C PRO A 404 0.29 10.53 -23.23
N ASN A 405 -0.88 10.07 -22.79
CA ASN A 405 -2.17 10.72 -22.99
C ASN A 405 -3.20 10.14 -22.00
N LEU A 406 -4.43 10.65 -22.01
CA LEU A 406 -5.50 10.25 -21.09
C LEU A 406 -6.01 8.81 -21.31
N GLU A 407 -5.80 8.22 -22.48
CA GLU A 407 -6.28 6.88 -22.84
C GLU A 407 -5.26 5.77 -22.49
N ALA A 408 -4.06 6.11 -22.03
CA ALA A 408 -2.95 5.18 -21.79
C ALA A 408 -2.98 4.48 -20.42
#